data_353546864b3a5ad92c6cf7f32a4f200d
#
_entry.id   353546864b3a5ad92c6cf7f32a4f200d
#
_cell.length_a   1.000
_cell.length_b   1.000
_cell.length_c   1.000
_cell.angle_alpha   90.00
_cell.angle_beta   90.00
_cell.angle_gamma   90.00
#
_symmetry.space_group_name_H-M   'P 1'
#
loop_
_entity.id
_entity.type
_entity.pdbx_description
1 polymer ?
#
loop_
_entity_poly.entity_id
_entity_poly.type
_entity_poly.pdbx_seq_one_letter_code
_entity_poly.pdbx_strand_id
1 'polypeptide(L)'
;TNEYNGAKSCAVASSLYVGETGCAFGCLGFGDCVAVCAFDAIHINPETGLPEVDADKCTACGACVKACPKMIIELRKKWPKNRAVYVSCVSKDKGAVVMKACKAGCIGCGKCVKVCAFDAITVENNLAYIDPQKCKLCRKCVNECPTGAIRLVGMDPLPKAPKAPATPATPAAPKAGAAPKVEN
;
A
#
# COMPACT_ATOMS: atom_id res chain seq x y z
N THR A 1 3.76 7.27 -20.16
CA THR A 1 2.32 7.02 -20.00
C THR A 1 1.86 6.17 -21.17
N ASN A 2 1.29 5.02 -20.89
CA ASN A 2 0.72 4.13 -21.90
C ASN A 2 -0.76 4.48 -22.06
N GLU A 3 -1.23 4.65 -23.29
CA GLU A 3 -2.64 4.93 -23.58
C GLU A 3 -3.33 3.66 -24.04
N TYR A 4 -4.51 3.38 -23.48
CA TYR A 4 -5.33 2.22 -23.82
C TYR A 4 -6.59 2.64 -24.58
N ASN A 5 -6.69 2.23 -25.85
CA ASN A 5 -7.80 2.55 -26.75
C ASN A 5 -8.77 1.38 -26.99
N GLY A 6 -8.76 0.37 -26.11
CA GLY A 6 -9.64 -0.80 -26.17
C GLY A 6 -10.94 -0.65 -25.41
N ALA A 7 -11.64 -1.78 -25.20
CA ALA A 7 -12.87 -1.84 -24.42
C ALA A 7 -12.63 -1.37 -22.97
N LYS A 8 -13.45 -0.43 -22.50
CA LYS A 8 -13.36 0.12 -21.13
C LYS A 8 -13.92 -0.86 -20.11
N SER A 9 -13.24 -1.97 -19.92
CA SER A 9 -13.49 -2.99 -18.89
C SER A 9 -12.17 -3.44 -18.28
N CYS A 10 -12.10 -3.52 -16.96
CA CYS A 10 -10.91 -4.00 -16.25
C CYS A 10 -10.59 -5.45 -16.61
N ALA A 11 -11.61 -6.29 -16.78
CA ALA A 11 -11.46 -7.70 -17.13
C ALA A 11 -10.77 -7.87 -18.48
N VAL A 12 -11.19 -7.11 -19.50
CA VAL A 12 -10.60 -7.15 -20.85
C VAL A 12 -9.21 -6.51 -20.86
N ALA A 13 -9.11 -5.32 -20.28
CA ALA A 13 -7.88 -4.56 -20.31
C ALA A 13 -6.73 -5.23 -19.53
N SER A 14 -7.03 -5.94 -18.44
CA SER A 14 -5.99 -6.59 -17.63
C SER A 14 -5.18 -7.66 -18.34
N SER A 15 -5.71 -8.25 -19.39
CA SER A 15 -5.01 -9.24 -20.23
C SER A 15 -4.09 -8.61 -21.27
N LEU A 16 -4.32 -7.34 -21.64
CA LEU A 16 -3.65 -6.64 -22.73
C LEU A 16 -2.79 -5.47 -22.25
N TYR A 17 -3.02 -4.98 -21.04
CA TYR A 17 -2.51 -3.70 -20.58
C TYR A 17 -2.14 -3.70 -19.11
N VAL A 18 -0.94 -3.24 -18.79
CA VAL A 18 -0.42 -3.23 -17.42
C VAL A 18 -1.01 -2.09 -16.58
N GLY A 19 -1.38 -0.98 -17.21
CA GLY A 19 -1.86 0.24 -16.57
C GLY A 19 -1.10 1.49 -17.03
N GLU A 20 -1.68 2.66 -16.86
CA GLU A 20 -1.09 3.95 -17.30
C GLU A 20 0.21 4.28 -16.54
N THR A 21 0.33 3.87 -15.31
CA THR A 21 1.47 4.21 -14.43
C THR A 21 2.65 3.25 -14.54
N GLY A 22 2.56 2.20 -15.35
CA GLY A 22 3.60 1.15 -15.42
C GLY A 22 3.68 0.25 -14.17
N CYS A 23 2.76 0.40 -13.22
CA CYS A 23 2.64 -0.47 -12.05
C CYS A 23 1.78 -1.69 -12.40
N ALA A 24 2.37 -2.89 -12.41
CA ALA A 24 1.64 -4.13 -12.71
C ALA A 24 0.46 -4.40 -11.75
N PHE A 25 0.50 -3.83 -10.54
CA PHE A 25 -0.50 -3.98 -9.48
C PHE A 25 -1.46 -2.78 -9.39
N GLY A 26 -1.35 -1.81 -10.29
CA GLY A 26 -2.18 -0.60 -10.25
C GLY A 26 -3.63 -0.85 -10.69
N CYS A 27 -4.55 -0.01 -10.17
CA CYS A 27 -5.93 0.03 -10.65
C CYS A 27 -5.97 0.50 -12.12
N LEU A 28 -6.86 -0.10 -12.92
CA LEU A 28 -7.07 0.28 -14.32
C LEU A 28 -8.10 1.40 -14.48
N GLY A 29 -8.90 1.68 -13.45
CA GLY A 29 -9.85 2.79 -13.45
C GLY A 29 -11.15 2.60 -14.25
N PHE A 30 -11.37 1.45 -14.93
CA PHE A 30 -12.54 1.26 -15.82
C PHE A 30 -13.86 0.94 -15.11
N GLY A 31 -13.84 0.73 -13.77
CA GLY A 31 -15.06 0.69 -12.97
C GLY A 31 -15.83 -0.63 -12.95
N ASP A 32 -15.25 -1.79 -13.34
CA ASP A 32 -15.93 -3.08 -13.24
C ASP A 32 -16.42 -3.36 -11.81
N CYS A 33 -15.68 -2.91 -10.79
CA CYS A 33 -16.07 -2.99 -9.38
C CYS A 33 -17.28 -2.11 -9.03
N VAL A 34 -17.46 -0.99 -9.73
CA VAL A 34 -18.63 -0.11 -9.60
C VAL A 34 -19.86 -0.77 -10.23
N ALA A 35 -19.70 -1.30 -11.45
CA ALA A 35 -20.78 -1.92 -12.20
C ALA A 35 -21.45 -3.11 -11.47
N VAL A 36 -20.68 -3.85 -10.65
CA VAL A 36 -21.22 -5.00 -9.89
C VAL A 36 -21.75 -4.64 -8.51
N CYS A 37 -21.67 -3.38 -8.10
CA CYS A 37 -22.12 -2.95 -6.77
C CYS A 37 -23.63 -2.70 -6.74
N ALA A 38 -24.41 -3.64 -6.20
CA ALA A 38 -25.87 -3.51 -6.08
C ALA A 38 -26.30 -2.44 -5.05
N PHE A 39 -25.38 -1.92 -4.25
CA PHE A 39 -25.67 -0.98 -3.15
C PHE A 39 -25.24 0.45 -3.45
N ASP A 40 -24.75 0.71 -4.67
CA ASP A 40 -24.19 2.03 -5.03
C ASP A 40 -23.17 2.55 -3.99
N ALA A 41 -22.38 1.63 -3.44
CA ALA A 41 -21.42 1.93 -2.38
C ALA A 41 -19.99 2.17 -2.88
N ILE A 42 -19.73 2.05 -4.17
CA ILE A 42 -18.41 2.26 -4.77
C ILE A 42 -18.53 3.10 -6.04
N HIS A 43 -17.70 4.10 -6.17
CA HIS A 43 -17.64 5.00 -7.32
C HIS A 43 -16.19 5.30 -7.71
N ILE A 44 -15.96 5.73 -8.95
CA ILE A 44 -14.66 6.22 -9.39
C ILE A 44 -14.55 7.71 -9.06
N ASN A 45 -13.55 8.07 -8.27
CA ASN A 45 -13.24 9.47 -7.99
C ASN A 45 -12.72 10.13 -9.28
N PRO A 46 -13.36 11.22 -9.76
CA PRO A 46 -13.00 11.86 -11.03
C PRO A 46 -11.61 12.53 -11.02
N GLU A 47 -11.11 12.92 -9.85
CA GLU A 47 -9.80 13.58 -9.72
C GLU A 47 -8.65 12.57 -9.73
N THR A 48 -8.86 11.41 -9.11
CA THR A 48 -7.80 10.39 -8.93
C THR A 48 -7.90 9.22 -9.90
N GLY A 49 -9.07 9.02 -10.56
CA GLY A 49 -9.37 7.85 -11.37
C GLY A 49 -9.44 6.54 -10.57
N LEU A 50 -9.46 6.61 -9.23
CA LEU A 50 -9.43 5.44 -8.35
C LEU A 50 -10.82 5.17 -7.74
N PRO A 51 -11.15 3.91 -7.44
CA PRO A 51 -12.39 3.56 -6.78
C PRO A 51 -12.36 3.99 -5.31
N GLU A 52 -13.41 4.64 -4.88
CA GLU A 52 -13.69 5.00 -3.49
C GLU A 52 -14.93 4.29 -3.00
N VAL A 53 -14.93 3.85 -1.74
CA VAL A 53 -16.02 3.10 -1.12
C VAL A 53 -16.69 3.96 -0.06
N ASP A 54 -18.00 4.16 -0.22
CA ASP A 54 -18.87 4.69 0.83
C ASP A 54 -19.09 3.59 1.90
N ALA A 55 -18.44 3.78 3.04
CA ALA A 55 -18.50 2.80 4.13
C ALA A 55 -19.87 2.68 4.79
N ASP A 56 -20.77 3.67 4.62
CA ASP A 56 -22.09 3.63 5.22
C ASP A 56 -23.08 2.86 4.34
N LYS A 57 -22.91 2.90 3.02
CA LYS A 57 -23.67 2.09 2.05
C LYS A 57 -23.13 0.67 1.88
N CYS A 58 -21.85 0.45 2.14
CA CYS A 58 -21.18 -0.83 1.87
C CYS A 58 -21.62 -1.93 2.83
N THR A 59 -22.18 -3.01 2.30
CA THR A 59 -22.61 -4.21 3.06
C THR A 59 -21.54 -5.29 3.15
N ALA A 60 -20.34 -5.06 2.61
CA ALA A 60 -19.23 -6.02 2.57
C ALA A 60 -19.58 -7.35 1.85
N CYS A 61 -20.44 -7.31 0.84
CA CYS A 61 -20.89 -8.51 0.09
C CYS A 61 -19.77 -9.19 -0.72
N GLY A 62 -18.66 -8.49 -1.01
CA GLY A 62 -17.52 -9.04 -1.74
C GLY A 62 -17.66 -9.09 -3.26
N ALA A 63 -18.72 -8.59 -3.86
CA ALA A 63 -18.91 -8.60 -5.32
C ALA A 63 -17.78 -7.85 -6.05
N CYS A 64 -17.40 -6.67 -5.57
CA CYS A 64 -16.31 -5.87 -6.11
C CYS A 64 -14.93 -6.56 -5.98
N VAL A 65 -14.71 -7.35 -4.93
CA VAL A 65 -13.48 -8.13 -4.75
C VAL A 65 -13.36 -9.19 -5.84
N LYS A 66 -14.45 -9.91 -6.13
CA LYS A 66 -14.51 -10.94 -7.18
C LYS A 66 -14.39 -10.36 -8.59
N ALA A 67 -14.94 -9.16 -8.81
CA ALA A 67 -14.92 -8.50 -10.11
C ALA A 67 -13.56 -7.88 -10.46
N CYS A 68 -12.67 -7.66 -9.49
CA CYS A 68 -11.39 -7.02 -9.72
C CYS A 68 -10.35 -8.01 -10.30
N PRO A 69 -9.96 -7.90 -11.59
CA PRO A 69 -9.00 -8.83 -12.20
C PRO A 69 -7.59 -8.66 -11.63
N LYS A 70 -7.27 -7.49 -11.07
CA LYS A 70 -5.99 -7.21 -10.40
C LYS A 70 -5.95 -7.66 -8.95
N MET A 71 -7.07 -8.13 -8.38
CA MET A 71 -7.19 -8.59 -6.99
C MET A 71 -6.66 -7.56 -5.96
N ILE A 72 -6.94 -6.28 -6.18
CA ILE A 72 -6.44 -5.18 -5.34
C ILE A 72 -7.47 -4.70 -4.30
N ILE A 73 -8.67 -5.26 -4.31
CA ILE A 73 -9.74 -4.94 -3.37
C ILE A 73 -9.77 -6.02 -2.30
N GLU A 74 -9.75 -5.60 -1.03
CA GLU A 74 -9.78 -6.49 0.13
C GLU A 74 -10.90 -6.08 1.09
N LEU A 75 -11.63 -7.07 1.63
CA LEU A 75 -12.57 -6.84 2.72
C LEU A 75 -11.83 -6.77 4.05
N ARG A 76 -12.03 -5.68 4.78
CA ARG A 76 -11.40 -5.45 6.07
C ARG A 76 -12.45 -5.20 7.17
N LYS A 77 -12.08 -5.53 8.41
CA LYS A 77 -12.92 -5.22 9.56
C LYS A 77 -13.16 -3.71 9.65
N LYS A 78 -14.43 -3.33 9.75
CA LYS A 78 -14.85 -1.93 9.97
C LYS A 78 -14.63 -1.57 11.44
N TRP A 79 -13.92 -0.48 11.68
CA TRP A 79 -13.76 0.09 13.02
C TRP A 79 -14.88 1.08 13.33
N PRO A 80 -15.20 1.33 14.62
CA PRO A 80 -16.16 2.36 15.00
C PRO A 80 -15.83 3.71 14.35
N LYS A 81 -16.85 4.46 13.91
CA LYS A 81 -16.72 5.75 13.20
C LYS A 81 -15.96 5.65 11.88
N ASN A 82 -16.07 4.52 11.19
CA ASN A 82 -15.39 4.26 9.89
C ASN A 82 -13.88 4.54 9.89
N ARG A 83 -13.21 4.41 11.04
CA ARG A 83 -11.77 4.66 11.14
C ARG A 83 -10.97 3.46 10.65
N ALA A 84 -9.92 3.73 9.89
CA ALA A 84 -9.01 2.68 9.44
C ALA A 84 -7.59 3.21 9.23
N VAL A 85 -6.60 2.33 9.39
CA VAL A 85 -5.21 2.53 8.98
C VAL A 85 -4.82 1.32 8.15
N TYR A 86 -4.39 1.55 6.92
CA TYR A 86 -4.04 0.46 6.01
C TYR A 86 -2.96 0.88 5.02
N VAL A 87 -2.31 -0.10 4.41
CA VAL A 87 -1.37 0.11 3.31
C VAL A 87 -2.15 0.15 2.01
N SER A 88 -2.10 1.27 1.28
CA SER A 88 -2.79 1.47 0.01
C SER A 88 -1.97 0.99 -1.20
N CYS A 89 -1.20 -0.07 -1.02
CA CYS A 89 -0.35 -0.67 -2.03
C CYS A 89 -0.46 -2.19 -1.96
N VAL A 90 -0.41 -2.85 -3.10
CA VAL A 90 -0.41 -4.31 -3.22
C VAL A 90 0.76 -4.82 -4.06
N SER A 91 1.67 -3.93 -4.47
CA SER A 91 2.86 -4.30 -5.24
C SER A 91 3.83 -5.14 -4.39
N LYS A 92 4.28 -6.24 -4.96
CA LYS A 92 5.29 -7.14 -4.40
C LYS A 92 6.68 -6.90 -5.00
N ASP A 93 6.81 -5.91 -5.87
CA ASP A 93 8.08 -5.56 -6.51
C ASP A 93 9.09 -5.02 -5.49
N LYS A 94 10.37 -5.14 -5.85
CA LYS A 94 11.44 -4.54 -5.06
C LYS A 94 11.28 -3.02 -4.98
N GLY A 95 11.58 -2.42 -3.84
CA GLY A 95 11.38 -0.99 -3.59
C GLY A 95 11.96 -0.06 -4.65
N ALA A 96 13.09 -0.42 -5.27
CA ALA A 96 13.69 0.34 -6.37
C ALA A 96 12.81 0.36 -7.64
N VAL A 97 12.10 -0.73 -7.93
CA VAL A 97 11.14 -0.82 -9.05
C VAL A 97 9.90 -0.01 -8.73
N VAL A 98 9.38 -0.17 -7.50
CA VAL A 98 8.20 0.60 -7.05
C VAL A 98 8.44 2.10 -7.14
N MET A 99 9.60 2.60 -6.68
CA MET A 99 9.93 4.03 -6.72
C MET A 99 9.99 4.61 -8.15
N LYS A 100 10.33 3.80 -9.15
CA LYS A 100 10.31 4.23 -10.55
C LYS A 100 8.89 4.30 -11.12
N ALA A 101 8.02 3.38 -10.71
CA ALA A 101 6.67 3.25 -11.23
C ALA A 101 5.63 4.08 -10.46
N CYS A 102 5.81 4.30 -9.14
CA CYS A 102 4.82 4.92 -8.27
C CYS A 102 5.46 5.69 -7.12
N LYS A 103 5.12 6.96 -6.96
CA LYS A 103 5.64 7.79 -5.86
C LYS A 103 5.01 7.48 -4.49
N ALA A 104 3.82 6.85 -4.48
CA ALA A 104 3.06 6.53 -3.27
C ALA A 104 3.08 5.03 -2.92
N GLY A 105 3.87 4.22 -3.64
CA GLY A 105 3.93 2.77 -3.43
C GLY A 105 4.69 2.37 -2.17
N CYS A 106 4.37 1.21 -1.61
CA CYS A 106 5.15 0.62 -0.52
C CYS A 106 6.49 0.09 -1.05
N ILE A 107 7.59 0.47 -0.43
CA ILE A 107 8.95 0.05 -0.81
C ILE A 107 9.53 -1.05 0.09
N GLY A 108 8.73 -1.63 0.98
CA GLY A 108 9.15 -2.70 1.87
C GLY A 108 10.22 -2.30 2.91
N CYS A 109 10.38 -1.02 3.22
CA CYS A 109 11.50 -0.51 4.04
C CYS A 109 11.45 -0.89 5.53
N GLY A 110 10.35 -1.45 6.04
CA GLY A 110 10.18 -1.91 7.41
C GLY A 110 10.10 -0.82 8.49
N LYS A 111 10.16 0.48 8.16
CA LYS A 111 10.08 1.55 9.16
C LYS A 111 8.79 1.53 9.97
N CYS A 112 7.65 1.21 9.33
CA CYS A 112 6.36 1.08 9.98
C CYS A 112 6.31 -0.05 11.02
N VAL A 113 7.03 -1.15 10.78
CA VAL A 113 7.15 -2.27 11.74
C VAL A 113 7.87 -1.81 13.00
N LYS A 114 9.01 -1.11 12.85
CA LYS A 114 9.84 -0.65 13.98
C LYS A 114 9.10 0.26 14.96
N VAL A 115 8.11 1.02 14.49
CA VAL A 115 7.35 1.94 15.35
C VAL A 115 6.01 1.38 15.83
N CYS A 116 5.67 0.15 15.42
CA CYS A 116 4.44 -0.50 15.83
C CYS A 116 4.63 -1.21 17.18
N ALA A 117 4.09 -0.62 18.25
CA ALA A 117 4.15 -1.20 19.59
C ALA A 117 3.15 -2.36 19.81
N PHE A 118 2.38 -2.73 18.79
CA PHE A 118 1.30 -3.73 18.90
C PHE A 118 1.53 -4.94 18.01
N ASP A 119 2.71 -5.04 17.37
CA ASP A 119 3.06 -6.10 16.40
C ASP A 119 1.98 -6.35 15.34
N ALA A 120 1.29 -5.26 14.97
CA ALA A 120 0.20 -5.29 14.00
C ALA A 120 0.68 -5.15 12.55
N ILE A 121 1.98 -5.02 12.30
CA ILE A 121 2.51 -4.78 10.95
C ILE A 121 3.55 -5.84 10.62
N THR A 122 3.34 -6.53 9.52
CA THR A 122 4.29 -7.46 8.91
C THR A 122 4.78 -6.91 7.56
N VAL A 123 5.97 -7.32 7.13
CA VAL A 123 6.49 -7.03 5.79
C VAL A 123 6.87 -8.35 5.14
N GLU A 124 6.11 -8.73 4.13
CA GLU A 124 6.34 -9.93 3.34
C GLU A 124 6.36 -9.58 1.86
N ASN A 125 7.23 -10.22 1.09
CA ASN A 125 7.36 -9.97 -0.34
C ASN A 125 7.46 -8.47 -0.69
N ASN A 126 8.30 -7.71 0.02
CA ASN A 126 8.50 -6.26 -0.13
C ASN A 126 7.24 -5.39 0.14
N LEU A 127 6.20 -5.94 0.70
CA LEU A 127 4.94 -5.26 0.98
C LEU A 127 4.63 -5.29 2.48
N ALA A 128 4.32 -4.13 3.04
CA ALA A 128 3.82 -4.03 4.40
C ALA A 128 2.32 -4.36 4.45
N TYR A 129 1.91 -5.12 5.45
CA TYR A 129 0.51 -5.41 5.75
C TYR A 129 0.19 -4.99 7.19
N ILE A 130 -0.96 -4.38 7.40
CA ILE A 130 -1.44 -3.98 8.73
C ILE A 130 -2.63 -4.85 9.09
N ASP A 131 -2.45 -5.70 10.11
CA ASP A 131 -3.51 -6.53 10.65
C ASP A 131 -4.57 -5.66 11.35
N PRO A 132 -5.81 -5.61 10.84
CA PRO A 132 -6.86 -4.79 11.43
C PRO A 132 -7.32 -5.29 12.80
N GLN A 133 -7.02 -6.52 13.20
CA GLN A 133 -7.39 -7.05 14.51
C GLN A 133 -6.41 -6.62 15.61
N LYS A 134 -5.12 -6.56 15.28
CA LYS A 134 -4.06 -6.14 16.20
C LYS A 134 -3.89 -4.62 16.25
N CYS A 135 -4.20 -3.92 15.18
CA CYS A 135 -4.00 -2.48 15.05
C CYS A 135 -4.87 -1.69 16.05
N LYS A 136 -4.26 -0.81 16.84
CA LYS A 136 -4.95 0.07 17.79
C LYS A 136 -5.13 1.50 17.26
N LEU A 137 -4.97 1.72 15.96
CA LEU A 137 -5.16 3.01 15.30
C LEU A 137 -4.29 4.15 15.87
N CYS A 138 -3.10 3.85 16.38
CA CYS A 138 -2.20 4.84 17.00
C CYS A 138 -1.53 5.80 15.98
N ARG A 139 -1.62 5.53 14.70
CA ARG A 139 -1.17 6.37 13.56
C ARG A 139 0.34 6.62 13.46
N LYS A 140 1.18 6.12 14.36
CA LYS A 140 2.65 6.31 14.32
C LYS A 140 3.26 5.87 12.98
N CYS A 141 2.83 4.71 12.46
CA CYS A 141 3.32 4.16 11.19
C CYS A 141 3.02 5.04 9.97
N VAL A 142 1.98 5.87 10.03
CA VAL A 142 1.62 6.81 8.95
C VAL A 142 2.69 7.88 8.81
N ASN A 143 3.12 8.48 9.94
CA ASN A 143 4.13 9.53 9.95
C ASN A 143 5.52 9.02 9.55
N GLU A 144 5.83 7.75 9.88
CA GLU A 144 7.10 7.13 9.55
C GLU A 144 7.19 6.59 8.12
N CYS A 145 6.07 6.52 7.40
CA CYS A 145 6.05 6.04 6.03
C CYS A 145 6.67 7.07 5.07
N PRO A 146 7.83 6.79 4.45
CA PRO A 146 8.53 7.77 3.62
C PRO A 146 7.79 8.07 2.31
N THR A 147 7.01 7.12 1.80
CA THR A 147 6.26 7.25 0.53
C THR A 147 4.79 7.59 0.74
N GLY A 148 4.33 7.66 1.99
CA GLY A 148 2.91 7.88 2.27
C GLY A 148 2.00 6.72 1.84
N ALA A 149 2.55 5.51 1.67
CA ALA A 149 1.78 4.33 1.30
C ALA A 149 0.77 3.89 2.36
N ILE A 150 0.90 4.35 3.60
CA ILE A 150 -0.05 4.07 4.69
C ILE A 150 -1.07 5.20 4.74
N ARG A 151 -2.34 4.84 4.60
CA ARG A 151 -3.46 5.77 4.56
C ARG A 151 -4.30 5.71 5.83
N LEU A 152 -4.94 6.84 6.13
CA LEU A 152 -5.90 7.03 7.20
C LEU A 152 -7.30 7.23 6.60
N VAL A 153 -8.30 6.68 7.26
CA VAL A 153 -9.72 6.96 6.99
C VAL A 153 -10.39 7.34 8.31
N GLY A 154 -11.22 8.38 8.28
CA GLY A 154 -11.99 8.84 9.44
C GLY A 154 -11.15 9.35 10.62
N MET A 155 -9.91 9.77 10.38
CA MET A 155 -9.00 10.30 11.40
C MET A 155 -8.03 11.29 10.78
N ASP A 156 -7.60 12.28 11.57
CA ASP A 156 -6.52 13.18 11.20
C ASP A 156 -5.14 12.53 11.41
N PRO A 157 -4.15 12.85 10.58
CA PRO A 157 -2.77 12.44 10.84
C PRO A 157 -2.27 13.07 12.15
N LEU A 158 -1.36 12.35 12.84
CA LEU A 158 -0.68 12.96 13.98
C LEU A 158 0.15 14.16 13.51
N PRO A 159 0.26 15.24 14.31
CA PRO A 159 1.21 16.31 14.01
C PRO A 159 2.60 15.68 13.83
N LYS A 160 3.26 16.00 12.71
CA LYS A 160 4.63 15.54 12.47
C LYS A 160 5.53 16.15 13.55
N ALA A 161 6.13 15.30 14.38
CA ALA A 161 7.21 15.74 15.24
C ALA A 161 8.31 16.41 14.38
N PRO A 162 8.93 17.51 14.83
CA PRO A 162 10.05 18.10 14.11
C PRO A 162 11.09 17.00 13.87
N LYS A 163 11.57 16.87 12.63
CA LYS A 163 12.62 15.91 12.29
C LYS A 163 13.82 16.22 13.20
N ALA A 164 14.16 15.28 14.09
CA ALA A 164 15.43 15.33 14.78
C ALA A 164 16.55 15.41 13.71
N PRO A 165 17.57 16.25 13.90
CA PRO A 165 18.70 16.31 12.97
C PRO A 165 19.28 14.90 12.82
N ALA A 166 19.56 14.52 11.58
CA ALA A 166 20.15 13.21 11.26
C ALA A 166 21.45 13.07 12.05
N THR A 167 21.51 12.13 12.99
CA THR A 167 22.75 11.73 13.64
C THR A 167 23.71 11.25 12.54
N PRO A 168 24.92 11.79 12.45
CA PRO A 168 25.90 11.32 11.46
C PRO A 168 26.13 9.83 11.66
N ALA A 169 26.14 9.08 10.56
CA ALA A 169 26.40 7.66 10.57
C ALA A 169 27.77 7.41 11.23
N THR A 170 27.78 6.61 12.30
CA THR A 170 29.00 6.10 12.92
C THR A 170 29.80 5.34 11.85
N PRO A 171 31.07 5.64 11.61
CA PRO A 171 31.88 4.91 10.63
C PRO A 171 31.98 3.44 11.02
N ALA A 172 31.76 2.57 10.04
CA ALA A 172 31.89 1.12 10.22
C ALA A 172 33.28 0.76 10.75
N ALA A 173 33.32 -0.06 11.82
CA ALA A 173 34.55 -0.59 12.36
C ALA A 173 35.36 -1.38 11.29
N PRO A 174 36.70 -1.29 11.25
CA PRO A 174 37.48 -2.00 10.26
C PRO A 174 37.40 -3.51 10.49
N LYS A 175 37.20 -4.26 9.40
CA LYS A 175 37.22 -5.73 9.40
C LYS A 175 38.61 -6.20 9.87
N ALA A 176 38.65 -6.99 10.95
CA ALA A 176 39.84 -7.65 11.44
C ALA A 176 40.45 -8.50 10.33
N GLY A 177 41.77 -8.31 10.15
CA GLY A 177 42.56 -8.97 9.13
C GLY A 177 42.62 -10.48 9.32
N ALA A 178 42.68 -11.19 8.22
CA ALA A 178 42.89 -12.62 8.14
C ALA A 178 44.27 -13.00 8.73
N ALA A 179 44.30 -14.02 9.62
CA ALA A 179 45.50 -14.62 10.14
C ALA A 179 46.26 -15.38 9.03
N PRO A 180 47.60 -15.41 9.05
CA PRO A 180 48.40 -16.15 8.07
C PRO A 180 48.30 -17.65 8.28
N LYS A 181 48.16 -18.40 7.18
CA LYS A 181 48.29 -19.85 7.17
C LYS A 181 49.75 -20.22 7.44
N VAL A 182 50.00 -21.04 8.46
CA VAL A 182 51.26 -21.76 8.67
C VAL A 182 51.17 -23.06 7.88
N GLU A 183 52.07 -23.22 6.88
CA GLU A 183 52.31 -24.49 6.23
C GLU A 183 53.28 -25.29 7.11
N ASN A 184 52.92 -26.59 7.27
CA ASN A 184 53.85 -27.66 7.64
C ASN A 184 53.54 -28.87 6.76
#